data_f64ee3fbb6048408bde4702936af5db8
#
_entry.id   f64ee3fbb6048408bde4702936af5db8
#
_cell.length_a   1.000
_cell.length_b   1.000
_cell.length_c   1.000
_cell.angle_alpha   90.00
_cell.angle_beta   90.00
_cell.angle_gamma   90.00
#
_symmetry.space_group_name_H-M   'P 1'
#
loop_
_entity.id
_entity.type
_entity.pdbx_description
1 polymer ?
#
loop_
_entity_poly.entity_id
_entity_poly.type
_entity_poly.pdbx_seq_one_letter_code
_entity_poly.pdbx_strand_id
1 'polypeptide(L)'
;GAFTRPPEPTVDEKGLVREEYWPEIDYLKEMATLVPRDVVDVLLTLKDSTVSWIRRAVFEIGAKIPADQAARLVPMISSWGIQGLGWRSDPLSQVGMACSLLQGGQYKSGMKLARLLFEPQKNDGNRYDKVTSGLEEYWYAEELPKLAEAMGENGLPDLTRWLINYELFDEHLSDEFDI
;
A
#
# COMPACT_ATOMS: atom_id res chain seq x y z
N GLY A 1 -28.11 -2.15 10.39
CA GLY A 1 -28.26 -1.40 9.14
C GLY A 1 -27.25 -1.88 8.14
N ALA A 2 -27.64 -2.04 6.89
CA ALA A 2 -26.68 -2.35 5.82
C ALA A 2 -25.81 -1.11 5.61
N PHE A 3 -24.49 -1.30 5.49
CA PHE A 3 -23.59 -0.25 5.05
C PHE A 3 -24.04 0.24 3.67
N THR A 4 -24.08 1.55 3.47
CA THR A 4 -24.28 2.11 2.14
C THR A 4 -23.05 1.82 1.29
N ARG A 5 -23.23 1.74 -0.03
CA ARG A 5 -22.07 1.67 -0.91
C ARG A 5 -21.31 3.00 -0.87
N PRO A 6 -19.96 2.97 -0.89
CA PRO A 6 -19.21 4.21 -1.02
C PRO A 6 -19.61 4.93 -2.32
N PRO A 7 -19.67 6.28 -2.30
CA PRO A 7 -19.91 7.07 -3.50
C PRO A 7 -18.87 6.77 -4.56
N GLU A 8 -19.29 6.67 -5.82
CA GLU A 8 -18.34 6.55 -6.93
C GLU A 8 -17.68 7.91 -7.20
N PRO A 9 -16.38 7.91 -7.57
CA PRO A 9 -15.72 9.15 -7.95
C PRO A 9 -16.41 9.79 -9.16
N THR A 10 -16.55 11.09 -9.13
CA THR A 10 -17.10 11.88 -10.25
C THR A 10 -15.97 12.67 -10.90
N VAL A 11 -16.07 12.86 -12.21
CA VAL A 11 -15.10 13.70 -12.97
C VAL A 11 -15.82 14.98 -13.38
N ASP A 12 -15.25 16.13 -12.99
CA ASP A 12 -15.81 17.42 -13.38
C ASP A 12 -15.47 17.81 -14.84
N GLU A 13 -16.03 18.91 -15.31
CA GLU A 13 -15.83 19.41 -16.69
C GLU A 13 -14.35 19.74 -17.01
N LYS A 14 -13.51 19.87 -15.99
CA LYS A 14 -12.06 20.13 -16.12
C LYS A 14 -11.22 18.86 -16.03
N GLY A 15 -11.85 17.69 -15.95
CA GLY A 15 -11.17 16.41 -15.80
C GLY A 15 -10.67 16.11 -14.37
N LEU A 16 -11.06 16.92 -13.37
CA LEU A 16 -10.67 16.68 -11.98
C LEU A 16 -11.57 15.62 -11.35
N VAL A 17 -10.93 14.62 -10.74
CA VAL A 17 -11.63 13.57 -10.01
C VAL A 17 -12.03 14.09 -8.64
N ARG A 18 -13.32 14.02 -8.33
CA ARG A 18 -13.90 14.33 -7.02
C ARG A 18 -14.33 13.04 -6.35
N GLU A 19 -13.87 12.83 -5.14
CA GLU A 19 -14.24 11.71 -4.29
C GLU A 19 -15.06 12.24 -3.12
N GLU A 20 -16.32 11.80 -3.02
CA GLU A 20 -17.16 12.13 -1.87
C GLU A 20 -16.76 11.27 -0.67
N TYR A 21 -16.77 11.89 0.51
CA TYR A 21 -16.43 11.20 1.75
C TYR A 21 -17.54 10.21 2.15
N TRP A 22 -17.11 9.02 2.59
CA TRP A 22 -17.99 7.95 3.07
C TRP A 22 -17.80 7.74 4.58
N PRO A 23 -18.72 8.27 5.43
CA PRO A 23 -18.52 8.27 6.88
C PRO A 23 -18.38 6.88 7.50
N GLU A 24 -18.95 5.85 6.87
CA GLU A 24 -18.88 4.48 7.35
C GLU A 24 -17.45 3.96 7.44
N ILE A 25 -16.49 4.56 6.73
CA ILE A 25 -15.08 4.15 6.81
C ILE A 25 -14.48 4.44 8.18
N ASP A 26 -14.86 5.55 8.83
CA ASP A 26 -14.38 5.86 10.17
C ASP A 26 -14.95 4.88 11.18
N TYR A 27 -16.21 4.52 11.04
CA TYR A 27 -16.80 3.46 11.86
C TYR A 27 -16.04 2.15 11.69
N LEU A 28 -15.68 1.76 10.46
CA LEU A 28 -14.87 0.55 10.22
C LEU A 28 -13.49 0.65 10.88
N LYS A 29 -12.84 1.82 10.86
CA LYS A 29 -11.56 2.05 11.55
C LYS A 29 -11.67 1.89 13.07
N GLU A 30 -12.74 2.40 13.68
CA GLU A 30 -12.99 2.26 15.11
C GLU A 30 -13.30 0.82 15.49
N MET A 31 -14.08 0.11 14.69
CA MET A 31 -14.46 -1.27 14.94
C MET A 31 -13.38 -2.29 14.63
N ALA A 32 -12.33 -1.90 13.90
CA ALA A 32 -11.32 -2.80 13.37
C ALA A 32 -10.64 -3.68 14.43
N THR A 33 -10.33 -3.13 15.60
CA THR A 33 -9.70 -3.87 16.70
C THR A 33 -10.69 -4.69 17.53
N LEU A 34 -11.98 -4.35 17.48
CA LEU A 34 -13.03 -5.02 18.26
C LEU A 34 -13.60 -6.24 17.52
N VAL A 35 -13.87 -6.09 16.23
CA VAL A 35 -14.46 -7.12 15.36
C VAL A 35 -13.71 -7.23 14.04
N PRO A 36 -12.40 -7.57 14.06
CA PRO A 36 -11.52 -7.49 12.89
C PRO A 36 -12.00 -8.35 11.72
N ARG A 37 -12.57 -9.52 12.00
CA ARG A 37 -13.10 -10.41 10.96
C ARG A 37 -14.23 -9.77 10.18
N ASP A 38 -15.21 -9.20 10.87
CA ASP A 38 -16.39 -8.61 10.24
C ASP A 38 -16.00 -7.36 9.45
N VAL A 39 -15.07 -6.54 9.98
CA VAL A 39 -14.52 -5.39 9.28
C VAL A 39 -13.80 -5.82 8.00
N VAL A 40 -12.97 -6.85 8.05
CA VAL A 40 -12.29 -7.39 6.85
C VAL A 40 -13.31 -7.92 5.84
N ASP A 41 -14.35 -8.62 6.28
CA ASP A 41 -15.41 -9.11 5.39
C ASP A 41 -16.10 -7.96 4.65
N VAL A 42 -16.38 -6.84 5.34
CA VAL A 42 -16.92 -5.62 4.70
C VAL A 42 -15.92 -5.03 3.72
N LEU A 43 -14.64 -4.84 4.10
CA LEU A 43 -13.60 -4.28 3.23
C LEU A 43 -13.42 -5.10 1.95
N LEU A 44 -13.50 -6.42 2.02
CA LEU A 44 -13.38 -7.28 0.85
C LEU A 44 -14.53 -7.09 -0.17
N THR A 45 -15.69 -6.57 0.26
CA THR A 45 -16.76 -6.19 -0.68
C THR A 45 -16.43 -4.95 -1.50
N LEU A 46 -15.43 -4.16 -1.05
CA LEU A 46 -14.98 -2.91 -1.67
C LEU A 46 -13.77 -3.11 -2.61
N LYS A 47 -13.46 -4.35 -2.99
CA LYS A 47 -12.27 -4.72 -3.78
C LYS A 47 -12.14 -3.93 -5.10
N ASP A 48 -13.24 -3.57 -5.73
CA ASP A 48 -13.28 -2.87 -7.00
C ASP A 48 -13.32 -1.34 -6.84
N SER A 49 -13.23 -0.82 -5.60
CA SER A 49 -13.24 0.62 -5.34
C SER A 49 -11.97 1.28 -5.89
N THR A 50 -12.17 2.37 -6.63
CA THR A 50 -11.10 3.25 -7.12
C THR A 50 -10.87 4.45 -6.21
N VAL A 51 -11.65 4.58 -5.14
CA VAL A 51 -11.61 5.70 -4.19
C VAL A 51 -10.33 5.64 -3.35
N SER A 52 -9.50 6.68 -3.43
CA SER A 52 -8.16 6.69 -2.84
C SER A 52 -8.15 6.59 -1.32
N TRP A 53 -9.06 7.28 -0.63
CA TRP A 53 -9.15 7.25 0.82
C TRP A 53 -9.71 5.93 1.37
N ILE A 54 -10.51 5.16 0.60
CA ILE A 54 -10.87 3.78 0.97
C ILE A 54 -9.64 2.90 0.95
N ARG A 55 -8.84 2.98 -0.12
CA ARG A 55 -7.60 2.21 -0.24
C ARG A 55 -6.63 2.54 0.89
N ARG A 56 -6.50 3.82 1.23
CA ARG A 56 -5.72 4.26 2.39
C ARG A 56 -6.23 3.63 3.69
N ALA A 57 -7.54 3.67 3.93
CA ALA A 57 -8.15 3.10 5.13
C ALA A 57 -7.92 1.59 5.25
N VAL A 58 -7.87 0.85 4.13
CA VAL A 58 -7.54 -0.58 4.13
C VAL A 58 -6.15 -0.84 4.71
N PHE A 59 -5.15 -0.02 4.37
CA PHE A 59 -3.81 -0.13 4.97
C PHE A 59 -3.80 0.28 6.44
N GLU A 60 -4.46 1.39 6.80
CA GLU A 60 -4.57 1.87 8.18
C GLU A 60 -5.22 0.82 9.09
N ILE A 61 -6.27 0.16 8.61
CA ILE A 61 -6.95 -0.93 9.30
C ILE A 61 -6.04 -2.16 9.34
N GLY A 62 -5.49 -2.56 8.20
CA GLY A 62 -4.62 -3.74 8.09
C GLY A 62 -3.40 -3.70 9.00
N ALA A 63 -2.85 -2.50 9.26
CA ALA A 63 -1.73 -2.31 10.20
C ALA A 63 -2.12 -2.49 11.68
N LYS A 64 -3.42 -2.44 12.02
CA LYS A 64 -3.91 -2.44 13.42
C LYS A 64 -4.60 -3.72 13.85
N ILE A 65 -5.03 -4.55 12.90
CA ILE A 65 -5.77 -5.79 13.18
C ILE A 65 -4.83 -6.99 13.26
N PRO A 66 -5.29 -8.16 13.82
CA PRO A 66 -4.50 -9.38 13.83
C PRO A 66 -3.99 -9.76 12.44
N ALA A 67 -2.74 -10.20 12.35
CA ALA A 67 -2.04 -10.44 11.10
C ALA A 67 -2.73 -11.48 10.18
N ASP A 68 -3.38 -12.50 10.76
CA ASP A 68 -4.16 -13.49 10.01
C ASP A 68 -5.36 -12.86 9.29
N GLN A 69 -6.01 -11.88 9.92
CA GLN A 69 -7.10 -11.13 9.30
C GLN A 69 -6.57 -10.12 8.26
N ALA A 70 -5.47 -9.41 8.57
CA ALA A 70 -4.82 -8.50 7.64
C ALA A 70 -4.34 -9.23 6.37
N ALA A 71 -3.84 -10.45 6.49
CA ALA A 71 -3.39 -11.26 5.36
C ALA A 71 -4.49 -11.53 4.31
N ARG A 72 -5.76 -11.55 4.72
CA ARG A 72 -6.91 -11.72 3.81
C ARG A 72 -7.10 -10.53 2.87
N LEU A 73 -6.61 -9.33 3.24
CA LEU A 73 -6.69 -8.12 2.44
C LEU A 73 -5.60 -8.08 1.34
N VAL A 74 -4.49 -8.80 1.50
CA VAL A 74 -3.34 -8.72 0.59
C VAL A 74 -3.67 -9.10 -0.86
N PRO A 75 -4.50 -10.12 -1.16
CA PRO A 75 -4.91 -10.40 -2.54
C PRO A 75 -5.66 -9.24 -3.20
N MET A 76 -6.56 -8.57 -2.46
CA MET A 76 -7.30 -7.40 -2.89
C MET A 76 -6.35 -6.23 -3.19
N ILE A 77 -5.45 -5.90 -2.24
CA ILE A 77 -4.46 -4.84 -2.40
C ILE A 77 -3.58 -5.12 -3.64
N SER A 78 -3.15 -6.39 -3.82
CA SER A 78 -2.34 -6.77 -4.98
C SER A 78 -3.07 -6.60 -6.31
N SER A 79 -4.40 -6.72 -6.33
CA SER A 79 -5.20 -6.54 -7.56
C SER A 79 -5.31 -5.08 -7.98
N TRP A 80 -5.11 -4.12 -7.07
CA TRP A 80 -5.11 -2.70 -7.41
C TRP A 80 -3.88 -2.29 -8.22
N GLY A 81 -2.80 -3.08 -8.14
CA GLY A 81 -1.51 -2.76 -8.77
C GLY A 81 -0.88 -1.51 -8.16
N ILE A 82 0.30 -1.16 -8.66
CA ILE A 82 1.06 0.00 -8.18
C ILE A 82 0.35 1.31 -8.47
N GLN A 83 -0.22 1.45 -9.66
CA GLN A 83 -0.96 2.65 -10.05
C GLN A 83 -2.18 2.90 -9.15
N GLY A 84 -2.76 1.84 -8.60
CA GLY A 84 -3.88 1.91 -7.66
C GLY A 84 -3.49 2.33 -6.25
N LEU A 85 -2.20 2.30 -5.90
CA LEU A 85 -1.72 2.72 -4.58
C LEU A 85 -1.51 4.24 -4.48
N GLY A 86 -1.54 4.94 -5.60
CA GLY A 86 -1.61 6.39 -5.83
C GLY A 86 -1.02 7.34 -4.76
N TRP A 87 -0.79 8.58 -5.16
CA TRP A 87 -0.20 9.71 -4.39
C TRP A 87 -0.84 10.03 -3.03
N ARG A 88 -2.03 9.49 -2.75
CA ARG A 88 -2.79 9.76 -1.52
C ARG A 88 -2.72 8.63 -0.52
N SER A 89 -2.01 7.55 -0.84
CA SER A 89 -1.79 6.49 0.13
C SER A 89 -0.74 6.94 1.14
N ASP A 90 -1.00 6.66 2.42
CA ASP A 90 -0.07 6.95 3.51
C ASP A 90 1.02 5.87 3.54
N PRO A 91 2.29 6.21 3.18
CA PRO A 91 3.39 5.24 3.17
C PRO A 91 3.61 4.56 4.51
N LEU A 92 3.39 5.30 5.62
CA LEU A 92 3.52 4.76 6.97
C LEU A 92 2.58 3.59 7.21
N SER A 93 1.31 3.74 6.83
CA SER A 93 0.32 2.66 6.99
C SER A 93 0.61 1.49 6.07
N GLN A 94 1.15 1.71 4.89
CA GLN A 94 1.54 0.66 3.96
C GLN A 94 2.68 -0.19 4.51
N VAL A 95 3.77 0.45 4.93
CA VAL A 95 4.92 -0.23 5.56
C VAL A 95 4.50 -0.84 6.89
N GLY A 96 3.71 -0.13 7.69
CA GLY A 96 3.18 -0.62 8.96
C GLY A 96 2.38 -1.92 8.79
N MET A 97 1.54 -2.03 7.76
CA MET A 97 0.81 -3.26 7.48
C MET A 97 1.76 -4.41 7.08
N ALA A 98 2.77 -4.13 6.23
CA ALA A 98 3.76 -5.14 5.86
C ALA A 98 4.54 -5.66 7.08
N CYS A 99 5.00 -4.76 7.95
CA CYS A 99 5.67 -5.11 9.20
C CYS A 99 4.76 -5.94 10.13
N SER A 100 3.51 -5.52 10.31
CA SER A 100 2.53 -6.25 11.14
C SER A 100 2.30 -7.68 10.64
N LEU A 101 2.21 -7.87 9.33
CA LEU A 101 2.07 -9.19 8.71
C LEU A 101 3.31 -10.06 8.96
N LEU A 102 4.51 -9.52 8.76
CA LEU A 102 5.77 -10.24 8.94
C LEU A 102 5.97 -10.65 10.41
N GLN A 103 5.79 -9.71 11.33
CA GLN A 103 5.93 -9.93 12.78
C GLN A 103 4.84 -10.87 13.32
N GLY A 104 3.64 -10.81 12.76
CA GLY A 104 2.52 -11.69 13.10
C GLY A 104 2.57 -13.08 12.45
N GLY A 105 3.70 -13.47 11.86
CA GLY A 105 3.91 -14.80 11.28
C GLY A 105 3.26 -15.02 9.90
N GLN A 106 2.70 -14.00 9.29
CA GLN A 106 2.13 -14.05 7.94
C GLN A 106 3.17 -13.71 6.87
N TYR A 107 4.34 -14.37 6.95
CA TYR A 107 5.54 -14.04 6.18
C TYR A 107 5.27 -13.95 4.67
N LYS A 108 4.56 -14.93 4.10
CA LYS A 108 4.25 -14.93 2.66
C LYS A 108 3.44 -13.69 2.23
N SER A 109 2.45 -13.31 3.03
CA SER A 109 1.61 -12.13 2.77
C SER A 109 2.37 -10.84 2.98
N GLY A 110 3.17 -10.75 4.05
CA GLY A 110 4.02 -9.60 4.35
C GLY A 110 5.06 -9.36 3.26
N MET A 111 5.79 -10.41 2.83
CA MET A 111 6.75 -10.32 1.71
C MET A 111 6.09 -9.95 0.39
N LYS A 112 4.88 -10.47 0.13
CA LYS A 112 4.14 -10.09 -1.08
C LYS A 112 3.78 -8.61 -1.07
N LEU A 113 3.37 -8.08 0.08
CA LEU A 113 3.05 -6.66 0.24
C LEU A 113 4.31 -5.80 0.15
N ALA A 114 5.40 -6.18 0.85
CA ALA A 114 6.68 -5.47 0.78
C ALA A 114 7.22 -5.41 -0.66
N ARG A 115 7.12 -6.52 -1.39
CA ARG A 115 7.50 -6.56 -2.82
C ARG A 115 6.67 -5.61 -3.66
N LEU A 116 5.35 -5.59 -3.47
CA LEU A 116 4.45 -4.68 -4.18
C LEU A 116 4.84 -3.21 -3.94
N LEU A 117 5.30 -2.87 -2.73
CA LEU A 117 5.65 -1.50 -2.35
C LEU A 117 7.05 -1.07 -2.83
N PHE A 118 8.01 -1.98 -2.86
CA PHE A 118 9.44 -1.65 -3.02
C PHE A 118 10.10 -2.25 -4.26
N GLU A 119 9.58 -3.35 -4.82
CA GLU A 119 10.20 -3.92 -6.02
C GLU A 119 9.91 -3.03 -7.23
N PRO A 120 10.97 -2.46 -7.87
CA PRO A 120 10.79 -1.67 -9.07
C PRO A 120 10.18 -2.51 -10.19
N GLN A 121 9.11 -2.04 -10.81
CA GLN A 121 8.47 -2.74 -11.93
C GLN A 121 8.87 -2.10 -13.25
N LYS A 122 9.13 -2.95 -14.26
CA LYS A 122 9.35 -2.49 -15.63
C LYS A 122 8.01 -2.05 -16.24
N ASN A 123 7.99 -0.85 -16.79
CA ASN A 123 6.90 -0.43 -17.65
C ASN A 123 7.15 -0.93 -19.08
N ASP A 124 6.10 -1.19 -19.87
CA ASP A 124 6.18 -1.65 -21.26
C ASP A 124 6.95 -0.72 -22.23
N GLY A 125 7.40 0.45 -21.75
CA GLY A 125 8.17 1.45 -22.47
C GLY A 125 9.66 1.53 -22.14
N ASN A 126 10.30 0.51 -21.55
CA ASN A 126 11.68 0.55 -21.05
C ASN A 126 11.94 1.57 -19.91
N ARG A 127 10.92 2.23 -19.40
CA ARG A 127 11.02 3.07 -18.20
C ARG A 127 10.59 2.23 -17.01
N TYR A 128 11.41 2.26 -15.97
CA TYR A 128 11.01 1.71 -14.68
C TYR A 128 10.10 2.74 -14.00
N ASP A 129 8.82 2.42 -13.82
CA ASP A 129 7.99 3.22 -12.94
C ASP A 129 8.49 3.01 -11.51
N LYS A 130 8.89 4.09 -10.87
CA LYS A 130 9.23 4.09 -9.45
C LYS A 130 7.98 3.67 -8.68
N VAL A 131 7.99 2.46 -8.14
CA VAL A 131 6.94 1.94 -7.23
C VAL A 131 6.74 2.87 -6.05
N THR A 132 7.74 3.68 -5.79
CA THR A 132 7.87 4.53 -4.63
C THR A 132 7.89 6.01 -4.97
N SER A 133 7.35 6.42 -6.12
CA SER A 133 7.27 7.83 -6.49
C SER A 133 6.58 8.74 -5.44
N GLY A 134 6.02 8.17 -4.39
CA GLY A 134 5.46 8.89 -3.24
C GLY A 134 6.22 8.70 -1.93
N LEU A 135 7.32 7.91 -1.91
CA LEU A 135 8.18 7.79 -0.74
C LEU A 135 9.30 8.81 -0.87
N GLU A 136 9.18 9.94 -0.20
CA GLU A 136 10.26 10.90 -0.03
C GLU A 136 11.39 10.26 0.80
N GLU A 137 12.64 10.71 0.62
CA GLU A 137 13.83 10.13 1.28
C GLU A 137 13.69 9.96 2.80
N TYR A 138 13.03 10.87 3.49
CA TYR A 138 12.87 10.82 4.94
C TYR A 138 12.01 9.62 5.42
N TRP A 139 11.08 9.12 4.62
CA TRP A 139 10.28 7.94 4.93
C TRP A 139 11.14 6.68 4.97
N TYR A 140 12.15 6.59 4.11
CA TYR A 140 13.10 5.48 4.12
C TYR A 140 13.92 5.47 5.41
N ALA A 141 14.33 6.64 5.90
CA ALA A 141 15.14 6.73 7.12
C ALA A 141 14.40 6.18 8.35
N GLU A 142 13.08 6.38 8.44
CA GLU A 142 12.28 5.99 9.59
C GLU A 142 11.66 4.58 9.48
N GLU A 143 11.18 4.21 8.29
CA GLU A 143 10.36 3.01 8.12
C GLU A 143 11.14 1.80 7.57
N LEU A 144 12.17 2.01 6.73
CA LEU A 144 12.97 0.91 6.20
C LEU A 144 13.69 0.07 7.26
N PRO A 145 14.27 0.65 8.34
CA PRO A 145 14.85 -0.16 9.41
C PRO A 145 13.82 -1.09 10.08
N LYS A 146 12.60 -0.62 10.27
CA LYS A 146 11.51 -1.43 10.86
C LYS A 146 11.11 -2.57 9.92
N LEU A 147 11.03 -2.28 8.62
CA LEU A 147 10.75 -3.29 7.61
C LEU A 147 11.87 -4.33 7.54
N ALA A 148 13.14 -3.89 7.53
CA ALA A 148 14.30 -4.77 7.52
C ALA A 148 14.32 -5.71 8.73
N GLU A 149 14.04 -5.17 9.92
CA GLU A 149 13.90 -5.97 11.15
C GLU A 149 12.76 -6.99 11.05
N ALA A 150 11.59 -6.55 10.56
CA ALA A 150 10.44 -7.43 10.40
C ALA A 150 10.66 -8.52 9.34
N MET A 151 11.40 -8.25 8.28
CA MET A 151 11.77 -9.22 7.24
C MET A 151 12.78 -10.25 7.73
N GLY A 152 13.62 -9.87 8.70
CA GLY A 152 14.68 -10.73 9.24
C GLY A 152 15.74 -11.11 8.21
N GLU A 153 16.68 -11.97 8.60
CA GLU A 153 17.82 -12.35 7.76
C GLU A 153 17.43 -12.92 6.39
N ASN A 154 16.33 -13.65 6.31
CA ASN A 154 15.86 -14.26 5.06
C ASN A 154 15.31 -13.25 4.05
N GLY A 155 14.81 -12.10 4.50
CA GLY A 155 14.24 -11.07 3.64
C GLY A 155 15.20 -9.96 3.26
N LEU A 156 16.30 -9.79 4.00
CA LEU A 156 17.30 -8.73 3.74
C LEU A 156 17.88 -8.76 2.33
N PRO A 157 18.20 -9.92 1.71
CA PRO A 157 18.70 -9.95 0.33
C PRO A 157 17.69 -9.36 -0.67
N ASP A 158 16.41 -9.61 -0.49
CA ASP A 158 15.37 -9.04 -1.35
C ASP A 158 15.27 -7.53 -1.17
N LEU A 159 15.22 -7.04 0.07
CA LEU A 159 15.18 -5.61 0.37
C LEU A 159 16.40 -4.88 -0.20
N THR A 160 17.60 -5.43 0.01
CA THR A 160 18.86 -4.86 -0.52
C THR A 160 18.82 -4.76 -2.05
N ARG A 161 18.35 -5.83 -2.73
CA ARG A 161 18.22 -5.82 -4.19
C ARG A 161 17.25 -4.77 -4.68
N TRP A 162 16.10 -4.58 -4.00
CA TRP A 162 15.12 -3.55 -4.38
C TRP A 162 15.68 -2.14 -4.22
N LEU A 163 16.42 -1.88 -3.14
CA LEU A 163 17.07 -0.59 -2.89
C LEU A 163 18.17 -0.30 -3.93
N ILE A 164 19.04 -1.26 -4.23
CA ILE A 164 20.06 -1.11 -5.26
C ILE A 164 19.42 -0.82 -6.62
N ASN A 165 18.37 -1.55 -6.98
CA ASN A 165 17.66 -1.30 -8.21
C ASN A 165 17.05 0.10 -8.24
N TYR A 166 16.51 0.58 -7.13
CA TYR A 166 15.95 1.91 -7.01
C TYR A 166 17.02 3.00 -7.26
N GLU A 167 18.16 2.92 -6.60
CA GLU A 167 19.30 3.86 -6.77
C GLU A 167 19.81 3.88 -8.22
N LEU A 168 20.01 2.71 -8.83
CA LEU A 168 20.45 2.62 -10.22
C LEU A 168 19.50 3.28 -11.21
N PHE A 169 18.20 3.40 -10.88
CA PHE A 169 17.24 4.08 -11.71
C PHE A 169 17.22 5.57 -11.48
N ASP A 170 17.55 6.05 -10.30
CA ASP A 170 17.63 7.48 -9.98
C ASP A 170 18.82 8.13 -10.66
N GLU A 171 19.96 7.45 -10.71
CA GLU A 171 21.17 7.92 -11.42
C GLU A 171 20.92 8.07 -12.94
N HIS A 172 20.23 7.12 -13.58
CA HIS A 172 19.92 7.20 -15.00
C HIS A 172 18.94 8.31 -15.38
N LEU A 173 18.13 8.81 -14.43
CA LEU A 173 17.24 9.95 -14.67
C LEU A 173 17.96 11.29 -14.55
N SER A 174 19.05 11.38 -13.75
CA SER A 174 19.83 12.61 -13.63
C SER A 174 20.65 12.90 -14.89
N ASP A 175 21.16 11.87 -15.56
CA ASP A 175 21.96 12.01 -16.79
C ASP A 175 21.13 12.44 -18.02
N GLU A 176 19.80 12.25 -18.02
CA GLU A 176 18.94 12.68 -19.13
C GLU A 176 18.51 14.17 -19.05
N PHE A 177 18.78 14.86 -17.94
CA PHE A 177 18.41 16.28 -17.74
C PHE A 177 19.57 17.27 -17.88
N ASP A 178 20.80 16.81 -18.13
CA ASP A 178 22.00 17.64 -18.35
C ASP A 178 22.28 17.90 -19.85
N ILE A 179 21.25 18.13 -20.68
CA ILE A 179 21.38 18.58 -22.06
C ILE A 179 20.76 19.96 -22.26
#